data_5963e14b17405722dacd518220d28a34
#
_entry.id   5963e14b17405722dacd518220d28a34
#
_cell.length_a   1.000
_cell.length_b   1.000
_cell.length_c   1.000
_cell.angle_alpha   90.00
_cell.angle_beta   90.00
_cell.angle_gamma   90.00
#
_symmetry.space_group_name_H-M   'P 1'
#
loop_
_entity.id
_entity.type
_entity.pdbx_description
1 polymer ?
#
loop_
_entity_poly.entity_id
_entity_poly.type
_entity_poly.pdbx_seq_one_letter_code
_entity_poly.pdbx_strand_id
1 'polypeptide(L)'
;YDQAFIASHTVGFAPYCAYLLGEHDGVAKTPAWAAAITGLDAQRIADLAREMARHRTMVNISWSIQRARQGEQAYWATVALTALLGQLGTPGGGLGFGYACTNLAGAVRKAFSGPRLPAGENAVDSVIPVARLSDMLLHPGETYEFDGQQRRYPDIR
;
A
#
# COMPACT_ATOMS: atom_id res chain seq x y z
N TYR A 1 -5.76 8.23 20.22
CA TYR A 1 -4.70 8.48 19.24
C TYR A 1 -3.67 9.47 19.76
N ASP A 2 -2.48 9.47 19.19
CA ASP A 2 -1.40 10.40 19.54
C ASP A 2 -1.65 11.77 18.88
N GLN A 3 -2.16 12.72 19.65
CA GLN A 3 -2.51 14.06 19.16
C GLN A 3 -1.27 14.85 18.73
N ALA A 4 -0.15 14.71 19.43
CA ALA A 4 1.06 15.45 19.13
C ALA A 4 1.69 14.98 17.81
N PHE A 5 1.71 13.67 17.60
CA PHE A 5 2.18 13.08 16.33
C PHE A 5 1.27 13.51 15.17
N ILE A 6 -0.04 13.39 15.33
CA ILE A 6 -1.00 13.77 14.29
C ILE A 6 -0.83 15.24 13.90
N ALA A 7 -0.75 16.14 14.87
CA ALA A 7 -0.63 17.57 14.61
C ALA A 7 0.68 17.97 13.88
N SER A 8 1.77 17.24 14.13
CA SER A 8 3.09 17.59 13.60
C SER A 8 3.53 16.82 12.36
N HIS A 9 2.97 15.62 12.13
CA HIS A 9 3.45 14.68 11.11
C HIS A 9 2.40 14.24 10.10
N THR A 10 1.15 14.73 10.20
CA THR A 10 0.10 14.29 9.28
C THR A 10 -0.62 15.45 8.61
N VAL A 11 -1.17 15.16 7.43
CA VAL A 11 -2.07 16.06 6.69
C VAL A 11 -3.37 15.31 6.40
N GLY A 12 -4.52 16.00 6.46
CA GLY A 12 -5.80 15.40 6.13
C GLY A 12 -6.46 14.62 7.28
N PHE A 13 -6.03 14.82 8.53
CA PHE A 13 -6.63 14.13 9.68
C PHE A 13 -8.11 14.50 9.88
N ALA A 14 -8.49 15.78 9.76
CA ALA A 14 -9.86 16.21 10.01
C ALA A 14 -10.88 15.53 9.08
N PRO A 15 -10.71 15.51 7.73
CA PRO A 15 -11.63 14.77 6.86
C PRO A 15 -11.59 13.26 7.07
N TYR A 16 -10.45 12.67 7.45
CA TYR A 16 -10.39 11.27 7.80
C TYR A 16 -11.15 10.94 9.08
N CYS A 17 -11.05 11.79 10.09
CA CYS A 17 -11.80 11.68 11.35
C CYS A 17 -13.31 11.78 11.08
N ALA A 18 -13.74 12.75 10.29
CA ALA A 18 -15.14 12.92 9.88
C ALA A 18 -15.69 11.67 9.17
N TYR A 19 -14.89 11.05 8.30
CA TYR A 19 -15.23 9.76 7.68
C TYR A 19 -15.40 8.64 8.71
N LEU A 20 -14.46 8.50 9.67
CA LEU A 20 -14.55 7.47 10.70
C LEU A 20 -15.76 7.65 11.62
N LEU A 21 -16.11 8.91 11.92
CA LEU A 21 -17.27 9.24 12.76
C LEU A 21 -18.60 9.15 12.01
N GLY A 22 -18.57 8.92 10.69
CA GLY A 22 -19.76 8.77 9.87
C GLY A 22 -20.41 10.10 9.47
N GLU A 23 -19.69 11.22 9.54
CA GLU A 23 -20.23 12.56 9.21
C GLU A 23 -20.55 12.69 7.71
N HIS A 24 -19.91 11.88 6.83
CA HIS A 24 -20.13 11.91 5.39
C HIS A 24 -21.24 10.98 4.92
N ASP A 25 -21.41 9.83 5.56
CA ASP A 25 -22.30 8.75 5.07
C ASP A 25 -23.31 8.28 6.14
N GLY A 26 -23.35 8.93 7.30
CA GLY A 26 -24.22 8.57 8.40
C GLY A 26 -23.83 7.25 9.11
N VAL A 27 -22.69 6.65 8.78
CA VAL A 27 -22.27 5.34 9.28
C VAL A 27 -20.93 5.45 10.01
N ALA A 28 -20.95 5.48 11.34
CA ALA A 28 -19.73 5.47 12.14
C ALA A 28 -18.98 4.13 12.01
N LYS A 29 -17.66 4.17 11.76
CA LYS A 29 -16.81 3.00 11.60
C LYS A 29 -16.37 2.43 12.95
N THR A 30 -17.36 1.97 13.72
CA THR A 30 -17.17 1.42 15.05
C THR A 30 -16.66 -0.02 15.03
N PRO A 31 -16.16 -0.57 16.16
CA PRO A 31 -15.85 -2.00 16.24
C PRO A 31 -17.05 -2.90 15.89
N ALA A 32 -18.29 -2.50 16.24
CA ALA A 32 -19.50 -3.25 15.87
C ALA A 32 -19.75 -3.23 14.34
N TRP A 33 -19.54 -2.09 13.70
CA TRP A 33 -19.56 -1.98 12.23
C TRP A 33 -18.54 -2.90 11.58
N ALA A 34 -17.31 -2.88 12.07
CA ALA A 34 -16.23 -3.73 11.56
C ALA A 34 -16.51 -5.22 11.80
N ALA A 35 -17.09 -5.59 12.95
CA ALA A 35 -17.45 -6.96 13.28
C ALA A 35 -18.45 -7.56 12.28
N ALA A 36 -19.44 -6.77 11.86
CA ALA A 36 -20.43 -7.20 10.87
C ALA A 36 -19.82 -7.51 9.48
N ILE A 37 -18.71 -6.85 9.13
CA ILE A 37 -18.02 -7.04 7.86
C ILE A 37 -16.99 -8.17 7.92
N THR A 38 -16.22 -8.20 9.02
CA THR A 38 -15.05 -9.08 9.15
C THR A 38 -15.37 -10.44 9.78
N GLY A 39 -16.49 -10.55 10.49
CA GLY A 39 -16.82 -11.71 11.30
C GLY A 39 -16.02 -11.80 12.61
N LEU A 40 -15.19 -10.81 12.92
CA LEU A 40 -14.46 -10.74 14.19
C LEU A 40 -15.35 -10.15 15.28
N ASP A 41 -15.14 -10.60 16.51
CA ASP A 41 -15.84 -10.05 17.68
C ASP A 41 -15.47 -8.56 17.90
N ALA A 42 -16.47 -7.72 18.11
CA ALA A 42 -16.29 -6.28 18.27
C ALA A 42 -15.43 -5.92 19.49
N GLN A 43 -15.58 -6.67 20.60
CA GLN A 43 -14.77 -6.46 21.80
C GLN A 43 -13.31 -6.81 21.53
N ARG A 44 -13.07 -7.89 20.77
CA ARG A 44 -11.72 -8.29 20.37
C ARG A 44 -11.02 -7.24 19.52
N ILE A 45 -11.76 -6.61 18.59
CA ILE A 45 -11.24 -5.49 17.77
C ILE A 45 -10.85 -4.30 18.68
N ALA A 46 -11.72 -3.94 19.61
CA ALA A 46 -11.47 -2.84 20.53
C ALA A 46 -10.28 -3.10 21.47
N ASP A 47 -10.14 -4.33 21.95
CA ASP A 47 -9.05 -4.72 22.85
C ASP A 47 -7.71 -4.75 22.12
N LEU A 48 -7.68 -5.26 20.90
CA LEU A 48 -6.49 -5.21 20.04
C LEU A 48 -6.03 -3.76 19.81
N ALA A 49 -6.95 -2.85 19.51
CA ALA A 49 -6.61 -1.44 19.30
C ALA A 49 -6.01 -0.81 20.57
N ARG A 50 -6.53 -1.14 21.76
CA ARG A 50 -6.00 -0.68 23.06
C ARG A 50 -4.62 -1.28 23.35
N GLU A 51 -4.44 -2.55 23.03
CA GLU A 51 -3.16 -3.26 23.20
C GLU A 51 -2.08 -2.63 22.33
N MET A 52 -2.39 -2.38 21.04
CA MET A 52 -1.49 -1.71 20.12
C MET A 52 -1.08 -0.30 20.61
N ALA A 53 -2.01 0.43 21.23
CA ALA A 53 -1.71 1.76 21.77
C ALA A 53 -0.85 1.72 23.05
N ARG A 54 -0.86 0.63 23.82
CA ARG A 54 -0.08 0.46 25.03
C ARG A 54 1.34 -0.05 24.80
N HIS A 55 1.56 -0.69 23.67
CA HIS A 55 2.83 -1.36 23.36
C HIS A 55 3.47 -0.73 22.14
N ARG A 56 4.79 -0.92 22.00
CA ARG A 56 5.47 -0.63 20.75
C ARG A 56 4.99 -1.64 19.71
N THR A 57 4.33 -1.15 18.69
CA THR A 57 3.65 -1.98 17.69
C THR A 57 4.14 -1.67 16.29
N MET A 58 4.59 -2.68 15.58
CA MET A 58 4.82 -2.63 14.14
C MET A 58 3.74 -3.45 13.44
N VAL A 59 2.97 -2.81 12.57
CA VAL A 59 2.00 -3.50 11.72
C VAL A 59 2.67 -3.88 10.42
N ASN A 60 2.88 -5.16 10.21
CA ASN A 60 3.48 -5.67 8.98
C ASN A 60 2.40 -6.23 8.05
N ILE A 61 2.39 -5.78 6.80
CA ILE A 61 1.44 -6.21 5.79
C ILE A 61 2.12 -6.87 4.60
N SER A 62 1.45 -7.86 4.02
CA SER A 62 1.93 -8.60 2.87
C SER A 62 1.69 -7.85 1.56
N TRP A 63 2.60 -7.95 0.61
CA TRP A 63 2.46 -7.37 -0.72
C TRP A 63 1.29 -7.94 -1.52
N SER A 64 0.86 -9.15 -1.20
CA SER A 64 -0.21 -9.82 -1.95
C SER A 64 -1.58 -9.17 -1.79
N ILE A 65 -1.83 -8.43 -0.72
CA ILE A 65 -3.11 -7.77 -0.43
C ILE A 65 -3.53 -6.81 -1.56
N GLN A 66 -2.57 -6.13 -2.19
CA GLN A 66 -2.85 -5.20 -3.29
C GLN A 66 -3.41 -5.88 -4.56
N ARG A 67 -3.31 -7.21 -4.68
CA ARG A 67 -3.77 -7.95 -5.86
C ARG A 67 -5.27 -8.21 -5.88
N ALA A 68 -6.04 -7.39 -5.20
CA ALA A 68 -7.48 -7.42 -5.17
C ALA A 68 -8.04 -6.07 -5.64
N ARG A 69 -9.32 -6.04 -5.99
CA ARG A 69 -10.00 -4.78 -6.30
C ARG A 69 -9.88 -3.83 -5.11
N GLN A 70 -9.32 -2.63 -5.35
CA GLN A 70 -9.05 -1.63 -4.31
C GLN A 70 -8.11 -2.13 -3.19
N GLY A 71 -7.24 -3.09 -3.51
CA GLY A 71 -6.30 -3.69 -2.54
C GLY A 71 -5.32 -2.69 -1.93
N GLU A 72 -5.04 -1.58 -2.62
CA GLU A 72 -4.24 -0.46 -2.12
C GLU A 72 -4.86 0.21 -0.89
N GLN A 73 -6.18 0.15 -0.71
CA GLN A 73 -6.87 0.77 0.44
C GLN A 73 -6.43 0.15 1.77
N ALA A 74 -6.08 -1.13 1.79
CA ALA A 74 -5.57 -1.78 2.99
C ALA A 74 -4.23 -1.18 3.45
N TYR A 75 -3.36 -0.79 2.50
CA TYR A 75 -2.10 -0.10 2.83
C TYR A 75 -2.36 1.30 3.39
N TRP A 76 -3.22 2.08 2.75
CA TRP A 76 -3.60 3.40 3.22
C TRP A 76 -4.20 3.35 4.64
N ALA A 77 -5.08 2.39 4.90
CA ALA A 77 -5.66 2.19 6.22
C ALA A 77 -4.59 1.82 7.26
N THR A 78 -3.59 1.01 6.88
CA THR A 78 -2.49 0.64 7.79
C THR A 78 -1.57 1.83 8.09
N VAL A 79 -1.27 2.66 7.09
CA VAL A 79 -0.51 3.91 7.29
C VAL A 79 -1.27 4.83 8.25
N ALA A 80 -2.57 5.02 8.03
CA ALA A 80 -3.41 5.83 8.91
C ALA A 80 -3.44 5.28 10.34
N LEU A 81 -3.61 3.95 10.51
CA LEU A 81 -3.59 3.29 11.82
C LEU A 81 -2.27 3.54 12.55
N THR A 82 -1.14 3.34 11.89
CA THR A 82 0.19 3.52 12.51
C THR A 82 0.51 4.98 12.80
N ALA A 83 -0.05 5.92 12.03
CA ALA A 83 0.01 7.34 12.31
C ALA A 83 -0.83 7.70 13.56
N LEU A 84 -2.05 7.14 13.69
CA LEU A 84 -2.89 7.32 14.87
C LEU A 84 -2.22 6.82 16.16
N LEU A 85 -1.41 5.75 16.06
CA LEU A 85 -0.61 5.23 17.17
C LEU A 85 0.62 6.10 17.50
N GLY A 86 1.00 7.06 16.65
CA GLY A 86 2.18 7.90 16.83
C GLY A 86 3.50 7.15 16.70
N GLN A 87 3.52 5.98 16.05
CA GLN A 87 4.68 5.08 16.05
C GLN A 87 5.45 5.02 14.74
N LEU A 88 5.00 5.75 13.71
CA LEU A 88 5.75 5.84 12.45
C LEU A 88 7.12 6.48 12.68
N GLY A 89 8.17 5.83 12.15
CA GLY A 89 9.55 6.28 12.31
C GLY A 89 10.21 5.91 13.64
N THR A 90 9.50 5.25 14.57
CA THR A 90 10.11 4.77 15.80
C THR A 90 10.77 3.40 15.61
N PRO A 91 11.95 3.14 16.19
CA PRO A 91 12.59 1.83 16.09
C PRO A 91 11.68 0.70 16.61
N GLY A 92 11.35 -0.26 15.75
CA GLY A 92 10.48 -1.39 16.07
C GLY A 92 8.99 -1.06 16.20
N GLY A 93 8.58 0.13 15.76
CA GLY A 93 7.18 0.56 15.67
C GLY A 93 6.78 0.94 14.24
N GLY A 94 5.52 1.30 14.05
CA GLY A 94 4.99 1.83 12.82
C GLY A 94 4.63 0.78 11.77
N LEU A 95 4.94 1.06 10.50
CA LEU A 95 4.58 0.22 9.36
C LEU A 95 5.76 -0.65 8.93
N GLY A 96 5.54 -1.97 8.86
CA GLY A 96 6.40 -2.93 8.20
C GLY A 96 5.80 -3.31 6.83
N PHE A 97 6.64 -3.32 5.79
CA PHE A 97 6.19 -3.63 4.45
C PHE A 97 7.12 -4.66 3.80
N GLY A 98 6.57 -5.84 3.52
CA GLY A 98 7.29 -6.88 2.82
C GLY A 98 8.48 -7.48 3.57
N TYR A 99 8.58 -7.33 4.88
CA TYR A 99 9.60 -8.02 5.67
C TYR A 99 9.48 -9.52 5.46
N ALA A 100 10.61 -10.19 5.32
CA ALA A 100 10.73 -11.59 4.93
C ALA A 100 10.37 -11.95 3.47
N CYS A 101 9.76 -11.04 2.71
CA CYS A 101 9.52 -11.25 1.27
C CYS A 101 10.70 -10.79 0.40
N THR A 102 11.48 -9.83 0.88
CA THR A 102 12.63 -9.26 0.17
C THR A 102 13.78 -9.03 1.15
N ASN A 103 14.98 -8.96 0.62
CA ASN A 103 16.19 -8.66 1.40
C ASN A 103 16.49 -7.15 1.47
N LEU A 104 15.49 -6.31 1.37
CA LEU A 104 15.64 -4.85 1.40
C LEU A 104 15.92 -4.30 2.80
N ALA A 105 15.62 -5.08 3.85
CA ALA A 105 15.87 -4.69 5.22
C ALA A 105 16.56 -5.84 5.97
N GLY A 106 17.49 -5.53 6.86
CA GLY A 106 18.21 -6.48 7.67
C GLY A 106 19.70 -6.62 7.29
N ALA A 107 20.31 -7.75 7.57
CA ALA A 107 21.73 -8.00 7.29
C ALA A 107 22.01 -7.95 5.77
N VAL A 108 23.11 -7.28 5.42
CA VAL A 108 23.57 -7.26 4.03
C VAL A 108 23.89 -8.70 3.58
N ARG A 109 23.18 -9.18 2.59
CA ARG A 109 23.44 -10.46 1.95
C ARG A 109 24.19 -10.25 0.64
N LYS A 110 25.15 -11.13 0.36
CA LYS A 110 25.78 -11.14 -0.97
C LYS A 110 24.71 -11.42 -2.02
N ALA A 111 24.67 -10.57 -3.05
CA ALA A 111 23.84 -10.82 -4.20
C ALA A 111 24.27 -12.16 -4.84
N PHE A 112 23.36 -13.11 -4.91
CA PHE A 112 23.56 -14.36 -5.60
C PHE A 112 22.81 -14.31 -6.94
N SER A 113 23.54 -14.38 -8.02
CA SER A 113 22.96 -14.57 -9.34
C SER A 113 22.79 -16.06 -9.57
N GLY A 114 21.57 -16.54 -9.41
CA GLY A 114 21.23 -17.94 -9.70
C GLY A 114 21.31 -18.25 -11.20
N PRO A 115 21.30 -19.54 -11.57
CA PRO A 115 21.24 -19.95 -12.96
C PRO A 115 19.98 -19.37 -13.61
N ARG A 116 20.13 -18.86 -14.84
CA ARG A 116 19.03 -18.31 -15.65
C ARG A 116 18.91 -19.14 -16.91
N LEU A 117 17.69 -19.40 -17.32
CA LEU A 117 17.46 -19.93 -18.67
C LEU A 117 17.83 -18.85 -19.69
N PRO A 118 18.45 -19.20 -20.83
CA PRO A 118 18.67 -18.27 -21.92
C PRO A 118 17.33 -17.69 -22.39
N ALA A 119 17.15 -16.39 -22.26
CA ALA A 119 15.91 -15.71 -22.65
C ALA A 119 15.91 -15.26 -24.12
N GLY A 120 17.04 -15.40 -24.83
CA GLY A 120 17.23 -14.84 -26.15
C GLY A 120 17.32 -13.31 -26.13
N GLU A 121 17.35 -12.71 -27.31
CA GLU A 121 17.28 -11.27 -27.47
C GLU A 121 15.84 -10.86 -27.81
N ASN A 122 15.36 -9.82 -27.15
CA ASN A 122 14.07 -9.24 -27.48
C ASN A 122 14.19 -8.40 -28.75
N ALA A 123 13.60 -8.86 -29.85
CA ALA A 123 13.58 -8.13 -31.10
C ALA A 123 12.74 -6.84 -31.09
N VAL A 124 11.93 -6.65 -30.04
CA VAL A 124 11.07 -5.49 -29.85
C VAL A 124 11.68 -4.57 -28.81
N ASP A 125 12.29 -3.48 -29.27
CA ASP A 125 12.87 -2.44 -28.41
C ASP A 125 11.82 -1.37 -28.04
N SER A 126 10.72 -1.83 -27.44
CA SER A 126 9.65 -0.95 -26.98
C SER A 126 9.38 -1.20 -25.50
N VAL A 127 9.44 -0.14 -24.70
CA VAL A 127 9.04 -0.17 -23.30
C VAL A 127 7.67 0.49 -23.16
N ILE A 128 6.65 -0.30 -22.88
CA ILE A 128 5.29 0.20 -22.69
C ILE A 128 4.99 0.13 -21.18
N PRO A 129 4.77 1.28 -20.50
CA PRO A 129 4.34 1.26 -19.11
C PRO A 129 3.03 0.49 -18.95
N VAL A 130 2.91 -0.32 -17.91
CA VAL A 130 1.70 -1.12 -17.62
C VAL A 130 0.45 -0.24 -17.58
N ALA A 131 0.55 0.97 -17.03
CA ALA A 131 -0.55 1.93 -16.97
C ALA A 131 -1.02 2.43 -18.34
N ARG A 132 -0.22 2.25 -19.41
CA ARG A 132 -0.54 2.67 -20.78
C ARG A 132 -0.99 1.54 -21.69
N LEU A 133 -1.26 0.38 -21.15
CA LEU A 133 -1.72 -0.76 -21.96
C LEU A 133 -3.03 -0.45 -22.68
N SER A 134 -4.01 0.14 -21.99
CA SER A 134 -5.27 0.55 -22.61
C SER A 134 -5.08 1.63 -23.68
N ASP A 135 -4.20 2.61 -23.42
CA ASP A 135 -3.86 3.67 -24.36
C ASP A 135 -3.23 3.08 -25.63
N MET A 136 -2.27 2.18 -25.49
CA MET A 136 -1.67 1.45 -26.61
C MET A 136 -2.69 0.69 -27.48
N LEU A 137 -3.66 0.04 -26.84
CA LEU A 137 -4.69 -0.73 -27.56
C LEU A 137 -5.69 0.19 -28.30
N LEU A 138 -5.96 1.38 -27.77
CA LEU A 138 -6.85 2.36 -28.38
C LEU A 138 -6.15 3.17 -29.48
N HIS A 139 -4.83 3.36 -29.39
CA HIS A 139 -4.03 4.21 -30.27
C HIS A 139 -2.81 3.49 -30.86
N PRO A 140 -3.00 2.33 -31.52
CA PRO A 140 -1.87 1.58 -32.06
C PRO A 140 -1.08 2.42 -33.07
N GLY A 141 0.25 2.39 -32.96
CA GLY A 141 1.14 3.13 -33.85
C GLY A 141 1.30 4.63 -33.54
N GLU A 142 0.59 5.19 -32.58
CA GLU A 142 0.76 6.57 -32.15
C GLU A 142 2.01 6.76 -31.26
N THR A 143 2.43 8.01 -31.12
CA THR A 143 3.57 8.38 -30.29
C THR A 143 3.13 8.71 -28.86
N TYR A 144 3.96 8.33 -27.90
CA TYR A 144 3.77 8.67 -26.49
C TYR A 144 5.10 9.08 -25.86
N GLU A 145 5.02 9.86 -24.80
CA GLU A 145 6.20 10.25 -24.01
C GLU A 145 6.39 9.30 -22.83
N PHE A 146 7.61 8.81 -22.65
CA PHE A 146 8.00 8.04 -21.48
C PHE A 146 9.47 8.30 -21.14
N ASP A 147 9.73 8.65 -19.89
CA ASP A 147 11.07 8.93 -19.35
C ASP A 147 11.82 10.00 -20.18
N GLY A 148 11.12 11.08 -20.56
CA GLY A 148 11.66 12.16 -21.37
C GLY A 148 11.96 11.80 -22.82
N GLN A 149 11.53 10.64 -23.29
CA GLN A 149 11.74 10.16 -24.66
C GLN A 149 10.40 10.00 -25.38
N GLN A 150 10.37 10.42 -26.65
CA GLN A 150 9.28 10.12 -27.55
C GLN A 150 9.43 8.67 -28.05
N ARG A 151 8.39 7.87 -27.83
CA ARG A 151 8.32 6.47 -28.23
C ARG A 151 7.06 6.24 -29.06
N ARG A 152 7.01 5.13 -29.76
CA ARG A 152 5.86 4.76 -30.58
C ARG A 152 5.26 3.44 -30.11
N TYR A 153 3.95 3.40 -30.01
CA TYR A 153 3.24 2.14 -29.75
C TYR A 153 3.43 1.18 -30.92
N PRO A 154 3.59 -0.13 -30.65
CA PRO A 154 3.55 -1.13 -31.71
C PRO A 154 2.18 -1.13 -32.38
N ASP A 155 2.17 -1.42 -33.68
CA ASP A 155 0.92 -1.68 -34.44
C ASP A 155 0.49 -3.12 -34.14
N ILE A 156 -0.33 -3.29 -33.12
CA ILE A 156 -0.86 -4.58 -32.70
C ILE A 156 -2.19 -4.79 -33.45
N ARG A 157 -2.20 -5.71 -34.36
CA ARG A 157 -3.39 -6.16 -35.08
C ARG A 157 -3.68 -7.62 -34.79
#